data_7018131f672522aaeee53d8f95fc2f40
#
_entry.id   7018131f672522aaeee53d8f95fc2f40
#
_cell.length_a   1.000
_cell.length_b   1.000
_cell.length_c   1.000
_cell.angle_alpha   90.00
_cell.angle_beta   90.00
_cell.angle_gamma   90.00
#
_symmetry.space_group_name_H-M   'P 1'
#
loop_
_entity.id
_entity.type
_entity.pdbx_description
1 polymer ?
#
loop_
_entity_poly.entity_id
_entity_poly.type
_entity_poly.pdbx_seq_one_letter_code
_entity_poly.pdbx_strand_id
1 'polypeptide(L)'
;MINLVAPINTLGYGIASYNILRELVKRDDNVVLYTIGEPEFTDDVVIGAMKNQQNPSKDLPILKIWHQHDLHTIPDVIQDIQQPLIGFPIFELDKFSNDEVESMEQCDKIFVFKPSTLTGRNKTIFFNCGKWEKRKGHDVILECFNSAFTHSDEVELWMMCDNPFIGKQNEEWQNLYKTSELGYKVKIIPRQISHKDVYNIMAQTDCGVFPARAEGWNLELLEMMACGKDVIATNYSAHTEFCDETNS
;
A
#
# COMPACT_ATOMS: atom_id res chain seq x y z
N MET A 1 -10.70 20.74 -7.79
CA MET A 1 -10.98 21.52 -6.56
C MET A 1 -11.59 20.62 -5.50
N ILE A 2 -11.10 20.65 -4.26
CA ILE A 2 -11.57 19.79 -3.16
C ILE A 2 -11.21 20.42 -1.80
N ASN A 3 -12.06 20.24 -0.81
CA ASN A 3 -11.74 20.51 0.59
C ASN A 3 -11.14 19.21 1.18
N LEU A 4 -9.87 19.23 1.56
CA LEU A 4 -9.18 18.10 2.14
C LEU A 4 -9.09 18.25 3.67
N VAL A 5 -9.64 17.32 4.42
CA VAL A 5 -9.54 17.23 5.88
C VAL A 5 -8.64 16.06 6.24
N ALA A 6 -7.41 16.34 6.69
CA ALA A 6 -6.43 15.27 6.86
C ALA A 6 -5.29 15.65 7.82
N PRO A 7 -4.63 14.69 8.48
CA PRO A 7 -3.41 14.95 9.23
C PRO A 7 -2.22 15.18 8.28
N ILE A 8 -1.26 15.97 8.72
CA ILE A 8 0.03 16.18 8.05
C ILE A 8 1.14 15.95 9.07
N ASN A 9 1.61 14.72 9.18
CA ASN A 9 2.61 14.31 10.15
C ASN A 9 3.45 13.15 9.63
N THR A 10 4.42 12.70 10.41
CA THR A 10 5.36 11.61 10.05
C THR A 10 4.80 10.20 10.26
N LEU A 11 3.56 10.07 10.73
CA LEU A 11 2.87 8.78 10.87
C LEU A 11 2.20 8.36 9.55
N GLY A 12 1.79 7.10 9.47
CA GLY A 12 1.23 6.50 8.25
C GLY A 12 0.12 7.32 7.59
N TYR A 13 -0.89 7.76 8.38
CA TYR A 13 -1.97 8.64 7.90
C TYR A 13 -1.45 9.97 7.36
N GLY A 14 -0.53 10.61 8.09
CA GLY A 14 0.02 11.90 7.71
C GLY A 14 0.84 11.84 6.43
N ILE A 15 1.65 10.80 6.26
CA ILE A 15 2.44 10.57 5.03
C ILE A 15 1.52 10.29 3.85
N ALA A 16 0.50 9.45 4.02
CA ALA A 16 -0.49 9.16 2.99
C ALA A 16 -1.25 10.42 2.57
N SER A 17 -1.72 11.19 3.56
CA SER A 17 -2.43 12.46 3.33
C SER A 17 -1.58 13.49 2.60
N TYR A 18 -0.32 13.63 2.98
CA TYR A 18 0.61 14.54 2.33
C TYR A 18 0.88 14.14 0.86
N ASN A 19 1.06 12.85 0.58
CA ASN A 19 1.25 12.39 -0.79
C ASN A 19 0.00 12.64 -1.65
N ILE A 20 -1.20 12.40 -1.10
CA ILE A 20 -2.46 12.72 -1.78
C ILE A 20 -2.58 14.22 -2.02
N LEU A 21 -2.30 15.05 -1.02
CA LEU A 21 -2.30 16.51 -1.15
C LEU A 21 -1.40 16.97 -2.30
N ARG A 22 -0.16 16.47 -2.36
CA ARG A 22 0.78 16.82 -3.42
C ARG A 22 0.27 16.49 -4.81
N GLU A 23 -0.36 15.32 -4.98
CA GLU A 23 -0.91 14.92 -6.29
C GLU A 23 -2.17 15.72 -6.64
N LEU A 24 -2.97 16.11 -5.66
CA LEU A 24 -4.12 16.99 -5.88
C LEU A 24 -3.67 18.39 -6.32
N VAL A 25 -2.73 19.00 -5.61
CA VAL A 25 -2.19 20.34 -5.92
C VAL A 25 -1.51 20.37 -7.30
N LYS A 26 -0.83 19.32 -7.73
CA LYS A 26 -0.30 19.24 -9.11
C LYS A 26 -1.38 19.32 -10.20
N ARG A 27 -2.61 18.93 -9.87
CA ARG A 27 -3.73 18.90 -10.81
C ARG A 27 -4.59 20.17 -10.74
N ASP A 28 -4.64 20.79 -9.57
CA ASP A 28 -5.45 21.96 -9.31
C ASP A 28 -4.92 22.74 -8.09
N ASP A 29 -4.56 24.00 -8.28
CA ASP A 29 -4.03 24.86 -7.23
C ASP A 29 -5.09 25.26 -6.16
N ASN A 30 -6.37 24.97 -6.40
CA ASN A 30 -7.48 25.34 -5.50
C ASN A 30 -7.84 24.22 -4.50
N VAL A 31 -6.89 23.41 -4.08
CA VAL A 31 -7.06 22.50 -2.96
C VAL A 31 -7.06 23.30 -1.66
N VAL A 32 -8.08 23.12 -0.82
CA VAL A 32 -8.14 23.72 0.52
C VAL A 32 -7.82 22.63 1.54
N LEU A 33 -6.77 22.82 2.34
CA LEU A 33 -6.37 21.86 3.36
C LEU A 33 -6.82 22.32 4.75
N TYR A 34 -7.57 21.47 5.44
CA TYR A 34 -7.90 21.56 6.87
C TYR A 34 -7.16 20.47 7.61
N THR A 35 -6.19 20.84 8.44
CA THR A 35 -5.36 19.85 9.14
C THR A 35 -6.06 19.27 10.35
N ILE A 36 -5.93 17.96 10.54
CA ILE A 36 -6.29 17.27 11.78
C ILE A 36 -5.06 17.31 12.69
N GLY A 37 -5.10 18.14 13.72
CA GLY A 37 -3.95 18.46 14.55
C GLY A 37 -2.98 19.46 13.90
N GLU A 38 -1.90 19.77 14.61
CA GLU A 38 -0.85 20.64 14.10
C GLU A 38 0.01 19.89 13.06
N PRO A 39 0.27 20.48 11.90
CA PRO A 39 1.12 19.84 10.89
C PRO A 39 2.57 19.79 11.37
N GLU A 40 3.20 18.61 11.31
CA GLU A 40 4.59 18.41 11.71
C GLU A 40 5.59 18.93 10.67
N PHE A 41 5.16 19.13 9.43
CA PHE A 41 5.97 19.74 8.38
C PHE A 41 5.11 20.63 7.48
N THR A 42 5.71 21.73 7.06
CA THR A 42 5.04 22.80 6.30
C THR A 42 5.93 23.26 5.16
N ASP A 43 5.83 22.58 4.03
CA ASP A 43 6.44 23.06 2.78
C ASP A 43 5.49 23.99 2.01
N ASP A 44 5.91 24.47 0.85
CA ASP A 44 5.13 25.39 0.02
C ASP A 44 3.76 24.80 -0.39
N VAL A 45 3.66 23.47 -0.54
CA VAL A 45 2.43 22.78 -0.90
C VAL A 45 1.43 22.83 0.25
N VAL A 46 1.88 22.46 1.46
CA VAL A 46 1.05 22.51 2.68
C VAL A 46 0.63 23.93 3.00
N ILE A 47 1.60 24.88 3.01
CA ILE A 47 1.34 26.29 3.28
C ILE A 47 0.36 26.89 2.26
N GLY A 48 0.54 26.60 0.97
CA GLY A 48 -0.33 27.04 -0.10
C GLY A 48 -1.77 26.58 0.08
N ALA A 49 -1.96 25.27 0.31
CA ALA A 49 -3.28 24.69 0.51
C ALA A 49 -3.97 25.16 1.80
N MET A 50 -3.22 25.42 2.87
CA MET A 50 -3.75 26.01 4.11
C MET A 50 -4.17 27.47 3.93
N LYS A 51 -3.42 28.27 3.15
CA LYS A 51 -3.79 29.67 2.85
C LYS A 51 -5.12 29.77 2.11
N ASN A 52 -5.50 28.77 1.32
CA ASN A 52 -6.77 28.74 0.62
C ASN A 52 -7.98 28.69 1.57
N GLN A 53 -7.81 28.35 2.86
CA GLN A 53 -8.86 28.45 3.88
C GLN A 53 -9.44 29.87 4.06
N GLN A 54 -8.69 30.91 3.67
CA GLN A 54 -9.16 32.31 3.76
C GLN A 54 -10.33 32.57 2.80
N ASN A 55 -10.49 31.77 1.76
CA ASN A 55 -11.59 31.83 0.81
C ASN A 55 -12.15 30.43 0.57
N PRO A 56 -12.81 29.82 1.57
CA PRO A 56 -13.32 28.46 1.44
C PRO A 56 -14.37 28.39 0.34
N SER A 57 -14.24 27.48 -0.58
CA SER A 57 -15.26 27.24 -1.59
C SER A 57 -16.33 26.31 -1.05
N LYS A 58 -17.57 26.84 -0.95
CA LYS A 58 -18.73 26.05 -0.49
C LYS A 58 -19.25 25.08 -1.55
N ASP A 59 -18.75 25.19 -2.77
CA ASP A 59 -19.18 24.35 -3.91
C ASP A 59 -18.30 23.11 -4.14
N LEU A 60 -17.33 22.88 -3.23
CA LEU A 60 -16.38 21.79 -3.37
C LEU A 60 -16.71 20.61 -2.45
N PRO A 61 -16.58 19.36 -2.94
CA PRO A 61 -16.70 18.18 -2.09
C PRO A 61 -15.63 18.16 -0.99
N ILE A 62 -15.93 17.46 0.07
CA ILE A 62 -15.04 17.27 1.21
C ILE A 62 -14.46 15.86 1.11
N LEU A 63 -13.13 15.75 1.12
CA LEU A 63 -12.41 14.48 1.29
C LEU A 63 -11.81 14.45 2.69
N LYS A 64 -12.25 13.53 3.53
CA LYS A 64 -11.65 13.32 4.85
C LYS A 64 -10.83 12.03 4.86
N ILE A 65 -9.56 12.18 5.22
CA ILE A 65 -8.62 11.06 5.42
C ILE A 65 -8.37 10.92 6.91
N TRP A 66 -8.99 9.94 7.54
CA TRP A 66 -8.87 9.73 8.97
C TRP A 66 -9.30 8.32 9.39
N HIS A 67 -9.26 8.05 10.69
CA HIS A 67 -9.78 6.82 11.28
C HIS A 67 -11.28 6.66 11.02
N GLN A 68 -11.71 5.42 10.82
CA GLN A 68 -13.08 5.05 10.48
C GLN A 68 -14.11 5.50 11.54
N HIS A 69 -13.73 5.57 12.81
CA HIS A 69 -14.64 5.97 13.90
C HIS A 69 -14.99 7.47 13.91
N ASP A 70 -14.27 8.29 13.15
CA ASP A 70 -14.46 9.75 13.12
C ASP A 70 -14.40 10.31 11.70
N LEU A 71 -14.90 9.59 10.71
CA LEU A 71 -14.91 10.05 9.32
C LEU A 71 -15.97 11.13 9.05
N HIS A 72 -17.08 11.10 9.77
CA HIS A 72 -18.20 12.02 9.55
C HIS A 72 -17.97 13.41 10.14
N THR A 73 -17.09 13.57 11.12
CA THR A 73 -16.83 14.86 11.77
C THR A 73 -15.97 15.75 10.86
N ILE A 74 -16.43 16.95 10.59
CA ILE A 74 -15.73 17.95 9.79
C ILE A 74 -15.53 19.24 10.58
N PRO A 75 -14.52 20.09 10.23
CA PRO A 75 -14.30 21.36 10.89
C PRO A 75 -15.53 22.28 10.82
N ASP A 76 -15.83 23.01 11.90
CA ASP A 76 -16.99 23.92 12.01
C ASP A 76 -17.06 24.92 10.86
N VAL A 77 -15.91 25.38 10.38
CA VAL A 77 -15.81 26.37 9.29
C VAL A 77 -16.37 25.88 7.95
N ILE A 78 -16.54 24.55 7.80
CA ILE A 78 -17.08 23.91 6.59
C ILE A 78 -18.32 23.06 6.85
N GLN A 79 -18.91 23.10 8.04
CA GLN A 79 -20.12 22.33 8.37
C GLN A 79 -21.34 22.69 7.51
N ASP A 80 -21.41 23.96 7.04
CA ASP A 80 -22.49 24.42 6.17
C ASP A 80 -22.35 24.04 4.69
N ILE A 81 -21.31 23.30 4.33
CA ILE A 81 -21.08 22.86 2.95
C ILE A 81 -22.06 21.73 2.62
N GLN A 82 -22.95 22.00 1.66
CA GLN A 82 -23.91 21.01 1.13
C GLN A 82 -23.33 20.23 -0.05
N GLN A 83 -22.09 19.80 0.06
CA GLN A 83 -21.40 19.02 -0.97
C GLN A 83 -21.04 17.64 -0.39
N PRO A 84 -20.86 16.63 -1.23
CA PRO A 84 -20.59 15.27 -0.74
C PRO A 84 -19.40 15.20 0.21
N LEU A 85 -19.59 14.55 1.35
CA LEU A 85 -18.53 14.11 2.24
C LEU A 85 -18.03 12.74 1.79
N ILE A 86 -16.78 12.69 1.40
CA ILE A 86 -16.10 11.48 0.95
C ILE A 86 -15.13 11.03 2.05
N GLY A 87 -15.42 9.92 2.70
CA GLY A 87 -14.54 9.31 3.69
C GLY A 87 -13.46 8.48 3.00
N PHE A 88 -12.22 8.64 3.44
CA PHE A 88 -11.09 7.79 3.04
C PHE A 88 -10.43 7.22 4.29
N PRO A 89 -10.98 6.14 4.86
CA PRO A 89 -10.40 5.47 6.00
C PRO A 89 -9.20 4.64 5.56
N ILE A 90 -8.17 4.62 6.41
CA ILE A 90 -7.05 3.70 6.29
C ILE A 90 -7.28 2.65 7.38
N PHE A 91 -7.64 1.45 6.99
CA PHE A 91 -8.00 0.38 7.92
C PHE A 91 -6.77 -0.34 8.45
N GLU A 92 -6.83 -0.69 9.74
CA GLU A 92 -5.89 -1.59 10.39
C GLU A 92 -6.62 -2.78 11.04
N LEU A 93 -7.95 -2.92 10.81
CA LEU A 93 -8.82 -3.89 11.46
C LEU A 93 -9.64 -4.67 10.43
N ASP A 94 -9.90 -5.93 10.71
CA ASP A 94 -10.73 -6.85 9.94
C ASP A 94 -12.23 -6.76 10.24
N LYS A 95 -12.58 -6.16 11.38
CA LYS A 95 -13.98 -5.95 11.84
C LYS A 95 -14.16 -4.55 12.36
N PHE A 96 -15.29 -3.97 12.01
CA PHE A 96 -15.71 -2.66 12.51
C PHE A 96 -16.66 -2.80 13.70
N SER A 97 -16.47 -1.94 14.70
CA SER A 97 -17.46 -1.72 15.73
C SER A 97 -18.72 -1.04 15.15
N ASN A 98 -19.82 -1.08 15.89
CA ASN A 98 -21.04 -0.39 15.44
C ASN A 98 -20.83 1.12 15.28
N ASP A 99 -20.06 1.74 16.17
CA ASP A 99 -19.76 3.18 16.11
C ASP A 99 -18.93 3.54 14.86
N GLU A 100 -18.01 2.68 14.46
CA GLU A 100 -17.22 2.86 13.24
C GLU A 100 -18.07 2.71 11.97
N VAL A 101 -18.96 1.73 11.94
CA VAL A 101 -19.94 1.56 10.86
C VAL A 101 -20.83 2.78 10.76
N GLU A 102 -21.41 3.24 11.87
CA GLU A 102 -22.28 4.42 11.93
C GLU A 102 -21.55 5.68 11.44
N SER A 103 -20.28 5.86 11.83
CA SER A 103 -19.45 6.98 11.35
C SER A 103 -19.22 6.94 9.84
N MET A 104 -18.97 5.75 9.28
CA MET A 104 -18.81 5.58 7.84
C MET A 104 -20.10 5.76 7.05
N GLU A 105 -21.25 5.32 7.59
CA GLU A 105 -22.57 5.46 6.97
C GLU A 105 -23.01 6.93 6.86
N GLN A 106 -22.45 7.83 7.66
CA GLN A 106 -22.71 9.26 7.58
C GLN A 106 -21.93 9.96 6.44
N CYS A 107 -20.99 9.27 5.81
CA CYS A 107 -20.34 9.78 4.62
C CYS A 107 -21.17 9.47 3.37
N ASP A 108 -21.27 10.41 2.43
CA ASP A 108 -21.96 10.18 1.14
C ASP A 108 -21.27 9.10 0.29
N LYS A 109 -19.96 8.97 0.44
CA LYS A 109 -19.12 7.96 -0.22
C LYS A 109 -17.96 7.56 0.66
N ILE A 110 -17.56 6.30 0.54
CA ILE A 110 -16.32 5.79 1.12
C ILE A 110 -15.37 5.42 -0.01
N PHE A 111 -14.17 5.99 0.01
CA PHE A 111 -13.07 5.56 -0.81
C PHE A 111 -12.31 4.45 -0.09
N VAL A 112 -12.13 3.33 -0.76
CA VAL A 112 -11.23 2.25 -0.32
C VAL A 112 -10.24 1.98 -1.44
N PHE A 113 -9.02 1.63 -1.11
CA PHE A 113 -8.11 1.07 -2.10
C PHE A 113 -8.70 -0.25 -2.59
N LYS A 114 -9.24 -0.24 -3.79
CA LYS A 114 -9.56 -1.50 -4.46
C LYS A 114 -8.28 -1.99 -5.10
N PRO A 115 -7.87 -3.25 -4.84
CA PRO A 115 -6.80 -3.85 -5.61
C PRO A 115 -7.12 -3.68 -7.09
N SER A 116 -6.21 -3.09 -7.85
CA SER A 116 -6.37 -3.08 -9.29
C SER A 116 -6.18 -4.51 -9.76
N THR A 117 -7.27 -5.25 -9.88
CA THR A 117 -7.26 -6.45 -10.70
C THR A 117 -6.91 -5.97 -12.10
N LEU A 118 -5.70 -6.25 -12.55
CA LEU A 118 -5.31 -6.04 -13.94
C LEU A 118 -6.14 -7.02 -14.77
N THR A 119 -7.38 -6.58 -15.07
CA THR A 119 -8.31 -7.32 -15.93
C THR A 119 -7.69 -7.41 -17.32
N GLY A 120 -7.43 -8.63 -17.77
CA GLY A 120 -6.95 -8.93 -19.11
C GLY A 120 -5.68 -9.76 -19.21
N ARG A 121 -5.05 -10.16 -18.09
CA ARG A 121 -3.98 -11.17 -18.10
C ARG A 121 -4.54 -12.54 -17.79
N ASN A 122 -4.20 -13.52 -18.61
CA ASN A 122 -4.51 -14.93 -18.35
C ASN A 122 -3.48 -15.58 -17.40
N LYS A 123 -2.64 -14.78 -16.71
CA LYS A 123 -1.48 -15.26 -15.99
C LYS A 123 -1.44 -14.69 -14.57
N THR A 124 -1.28 -15.54 -13.56
CA THR A 124 -1.07 -15.13 -12.17
C THR A 124 0.41 -14.89 -11.89
N ILE A 125 0.75 -13.73 -11.36
CA ILE A 125 2.12 -13.34 -11.02
C ILE A 125 2.31 -13.32 -9.50
N PHE A 126 3.10 -14.27 -9.02
CA PHE A 126 3.60 -14.28 -7.66
C PHE A 126 4.82 -13.38 -7.53
N PHE A 127 4.96 -12.71 -6.39
CA PHE A 127 6.03 -11.74 -6.18
C PHE A 127 6.72 -11.91 -4.83
N ASN A 128 8.03 -11.76 -4.84
CA ASN A 128 8.80 -11.60 -3.62
C ASN A 128 9.88 -10.54 -3.82
N CYS A 129 10.17 -9.77 -2.78
CA CYS A 129 11.28 -8.82 -2.78
C CYS A 129 12.00 -8.81 -1.43
N GLY A 130 13.24 -8.35 -1.46
CA GLY A 130 14.09 -8.24 -0.27
C GLY A 130 15.52 -8.71 -0.49
N LYS A 131 16.24 -9.00 0.60
CA LYS A 131 17.60 -9.53 0.51
C LYS A 131 17.57 -11.03 0.27
N TRP A 132 18.40 -11.53 -0.64
CA TRP A 132 18.64 -12.97 -0.77
C TRP A 132 19.16 -13.56 0.55
N GLU A 133 18.32 -14.30 1.26
CA GLU A 133 18.64 -14.93 2.55
C GLU A 133 17.78 -16.17 2.79
N LYS A 134 18.38 -17.20 3.39
CA LYS A 134 17.61 -18.37 3.88
C LYS A 134 16.58 -18.00 4.95
N ARG A 135 16.90 -16.97 5.76
CA ARG A 135 15.98 -16.45 6.77
C ARG A 135 14.67 -15.95 6.13
N LYS A 136 14.74 -15.32 4.96
CA LYS A 136 13.56 -14.87 4.20
C LYS A 136 12.82 -16.00 3.46
N GLY A 137 13.28 -17.24 3.56
CA GLY A 137 12.61 -18.40 2.98
C GLY A 137 12.76 -18.55 1.46
N HIS A 138 13.77 -17.92 0.85
CA HIS A 138 13.96 -18.01 -0.59
C HIS A 138 14.20 -19.44 -1.10
N ASP A 139 14.78 -20.31 -0.30
CA ASP A 139 14.90 -21.74 -0.56
C ASP A 139 13.51 -22.43 -0.61
N VAL A 140 12.61 -22.05 0.28
CA VAL A 140 11.23 -22.57 0.35
C VAL A 140 10.38 -22.08 -0.83
N ILE A 141 10.48 -20.81 -1.20
CA ILE A 141 9.71 -20.26 -2.34
C ILE A 141 9.96 -21.07 -3.60
N LEU A 142 11.23 -21.36 -3.91
CA LEU A 142 11.60 -22.07 -5.11
C LEU A 142 11.04 -23.51 -5.12
N GLU A 143 11.20 -24.22 -3.99
CA GLU A 143 10.71 -25.58 -3.82
C GLU A 143 9.18 -25.62 -3.95
N CYS A 144 8.47 -24.73 -3.25
CA CYS A 144 7.02 -24.65 -3.31
C CYS A 144 6.51 -24.31 -4.71
N PHE A 145 7.14 -23.37 -5.41
CA PHE A 145 6.73 -22.97 -6.76
C PHE A 145 6.85 -24.15 -7.75
N ASN A 146 7.98 -24.87 -7.74
CA ASN A 146 8.15 -26.03 -8.60
C ASN A 146 7.25 -27.24 -8.22
N SER A 147 6.83 -27.32 -6.95
CA SER A 147 5.92 -28.37 -6.49
C SER A 147 4.45 -28.07 -6.75
N ALA A 148 4.07 -26.78 -6.67
CA ALA A 148 2.68 -26.35 -6.80
C ALA A 148 2.22 -26.24 -8.26
N PHE A 149 3.14 -25.97 -9.19
CA PHE A 149 2.82 -25.64 -10.58
C PHE A 149 3.51 -26.57 -11.57
N THR A 150 2.96 -26.61 -12.78
CA THR A 150 3.45 -27.37 -13.93
C THR A 150 3.75 -26.45 -15.11
N HIS A 151 4.26 -27.03 -16.19
CA HIS A 151 4.50 -26.31 -17.45
C HIS A 151 3.22 -25.71 -18.07
N SER A 152 2.06 -26.34 -17.83
CA SER A 152 0.76 -25.91 -18.38
C SER A 152 0.09 -24.79 -17.60
N ASP A 153 0.53 -24.51 -16.38
CA ASP A 153 -0.08 -23.47 -15.54
C ASP A 153 0.34 -22.08 -16.00
N GLU A 154 -0.62 -21.17 -16.14
CA GLU A 154 -0.37 -19.77 -16.51
C GLU A 154 0.05 -18.95 -15.29
N VAL A 155 1.29 -19.19 -14.84
CA VAL A 155 1.88 -18.52 -13.66
C VAL A 155 3.28 -17.98 -13.95
N GLU A 156 3.67 -16.94 -13.23
CA GLU A 156 5.06 -16.44 -13.16
C GLU A 156 5.46 -16.18 -11.70
N LEU A 157 6.73 -16.29 -11.41
CA LEU A 157 7.35 -15.89 -10.15
C LEU A 157 8.33 -14.74 -10.39
N TRP A 158 8.02 -13.57 -9.86
CA TRP A 158 8.86 -12.40 -9.97
C TRP A 158 9.66 -12.19 -8.69
N MET A 159 11.00 -12.20 -8.80
CA MET A 159 11.92 -12.07 -7.69
C MET A 159 12.70 -10.77 -7.82
N MET A 160 12.35 -9.75 -7.04
CA MET A 160 13.09 -8.49 -6.92
C MET A 160 14.01 -8.54 -5.71
N CYS A 161 14.97 -9.44 -5.73
CA CYS A 161 15.85 -9.72 -4.60
C CYS A 161 17.30 -9.37 -4.92
N ASP A 162 17.93 -8.69 -3.97
CA ASP A 162 19.35 -8.35 -4.02
C ASP A 162 19.90 -8.23 -2.59
N ASN A 163 21.10 -8.71 -2.36
CA ASN A 163 21.76 -8.58 -1.07
C ASN A 163 23.17 -8.01 -1.24
N PRO A 164 23.39 -6.72 -0.94
CA PRO A 164 24.66 -6.05 -1.17
C PRO A 164 25.82 -6.58 -0.32
N PHE A 165 25.53 -7.45 0.65
CA PHE A 165 26.53 -7.97 1.59
C PHE A 165 27.13 -9.32 1.19
N ILE A 166 26.53 -10.03 0.22
CA ILE A 166 26.93 -11.40 -0.14
C ILE A 166 27.66 -11.53 -1.49
N GLY A 167 27.87 -10.44 -2.20
CA GLY A 167 28.66 -10.43 -3.43
C GLY A 167 28.18 -11.47 -4.46
N LYS A 168 29.09 -12.41 -4.84
CA LYS A 168 28.80 -13.46 -5.83
C LYS A 168 27.66 -14.41 -5.46
N GLN A 169 27.30 -14.55 -4.20
CA GLN A 169 26.17 -15.38 -3.80
C GLN A 169 24.84 -14.85 -4.32
N ASN A 170 24.72 -13.58 -4.69
CA ASN A 170 23.56 -13.06 -5.42
C ASN A 170 23.37 -13.79 -6.76
N GLU A 171 24.44 -14.00 -7.51
CA GLU A 171 24.41 -14.73 -8.78
C GLU A 171 24.07 -16.20 -8.57
N GLU A 172 24.57 -16.82 -7.49
CA GLU A 172 24.24 -18.20 -7.14
C GLU A 172 22.75 -18.37 -6.86
N TRP A 173 22.13 -17.46 -6.08
CA TRP A 173 20.70 -17.43 -5.86
C TRP A 173 19.93 -17.27 -7.17
N GLN A 174 20.30 -16.29 -8.00
CA GLN A 174 19.62 -16.05 -9.28
C GLN A 174 19.74 -17.27 -10.21
N ASN A 175 20.91 -17.91 -10.26
CA ASN A 175 21.12 -19.11 -11.06
C ASN A 175 20.28 -20.28 -10.56
N LEU A 176 20.18 -20.48 -9.24
CA LEU A 176 19.36 -21.52 -8.64
C LEU A 176 17.90 -21.41 -9.12
N TYR A 177 17.33 -20.20 -9.12
CA TYR A 177 15.98 -19.97 -9.61
C TYR A 177 15.85 -20.17 -11.11
N LYS A 178 16.76 -19.60 -11.91
CA LYS A 178 16.74 -19.68 -13.38
C LYS A 178 16.92 -21.11 -13.93
N THR A 179 17.68 -21.94 -13.22
CA THR A 179 17.96 -23.32 -13.64
C THR A 179 17.04 -24.36 -13.02
N SER A 180 16.07 -23.95 -12.21
CA SER A 180 15.06 -24.84 -11.66
C SER A 180 14.11 -25.36 -12.74
N GLU A 181 13.30 -26.36 -12.43
CA GLU A 181 12.36 -26.99 -13.36
C GLU A 181 11.45 -25.97 -14.07
N LEU A 182 10.90 -25.02 -13.32
CA LEU A 182 10.07 -23.92 -13.86
C LEU A 182 10.85 -22.60 -14.00
N GLY A 183 12.16 -22.65 -14.10
CA GLY A 183 13.02 -21.45 -14.13
C GLY A 183 12.70 -20.48 -15.26
N TYR A 184 12.16 -20.95 -16.38
CA TYR A 184 11.71 -20.09 -17.49
C TYR A 184 10.45 -19.26 -17.14
N LYS A 185 9.70 -19.62 -16.08
CA LYS A 185 8.59 -18.86 -15.50
C LYS A 185 9.06 -17.88 -14.42
N VAL A 186 10.36 -17.92 -14.06
CA VAL A 186 10.92 -17.03 -13.04
C VAL A 186 11.53 -15.79 -13.70
N LYS A 187 11.10 -14.61 -13.24
CA LYS A 187 11.65 -13.33 -13.66
C LYS A 187 12.46 -12.72 -12.52
N ILE A 188 13.76 -12.57 -12.72
CA ILE A 188 14.61 -11.83 -11.80
C ILE A 188 14.55 -10.35 -12.16
N ILE A 189 14.10 -9.53 -11.22
CA ILE A 189 13.95 -8.09 -11.38
C ILE A 189 15.09 -7.40 -10.62
N PRO A 190 15.82 -6.50 -11.23
CA PRO A 190 16.83 -5.70 -10.54
C PRO A 190 16.21 -4.88 -9.40
N ARG A 191 16.96 -4.70 -8.32
CA ARG A 191 16.57 -3.81 -7.22
C ARG A 191 16.24 -2.42 -7.75
N GLN A 192 15.10 -1.89 -7.33
CA GLN A 192 14.69 -0.53 -7.64
C GLN A 192 15.18 0.44 -6.56
N ILE A 193 15.47 1.67 -6.97
CA ILE A 193 15.97 2.73 -6.07
C ILE A 193 14.81 3.56 -5.51
N SER A 194 13.79 3.83 -6.32
CA SER A 194 12.66 4.65 -5.89
C SER A 194 11.50 3.78 -5.43
N HIS A 195 10.81 4.22 -4.37
CA HIS A 195 9.57 3.59 -3.89
C HIS A 195 8.49 3.57 -4.98
N LYS A 196 8.46 4.57 -5.87
CA LYS A 196 7.53 4.61 -6.99
C LYS A 196 7.74 3.44 -7.95
N ASP A 197 8.99 3.09 -8.24
CA ASP A 197 9.30 1.98 -9.14
C ASP A 197 9.02 0.63 -8.48
N VAL A 198 9.27 0.50 -7.17
CA VAL A 198 8.86 -0.65 -6.37
C VAL A 198 7.34 -0.82 -6.44
N TYR A 199 6.59 0.24 -6.15
CA TYR A 199 5.13 0.24 -6.26
C TYR A 199 4.64 -0.16 -7.66
N ASN A 200 5.24 0.39 -8.72
CA ASN A 200 4.86 0.07 -10.10
C ASN A 200 5.06 -1.42 -10.44
N ILE A 201 6.04 -2.07 -9.82
CA ILE A 201 6.26 -3.52 -9.97
C ILE A 201 5.22 -4.28 -9.16
N MET A 202 5.04 -3.96 -7.87
CA MET A 202 4.03 -4.58 -7.00
C MET A 202 2.62 -4.47 -7.59
N ALA A 203 2.27 -3.32 -8.14
CA ALA A 203 0.97 -3.09 -8.78
C ALA A 203 0.71 -4.02 -9.98
N GLN A 204 1.74 -4.49 -10.64
CA GLN A 204 1.65 -5.41 -11.78
C GLN A 204 1.56 -6.88 -11.37
N THR A 205 1.71 -7.21 -10.12
CA THR A 205 1.67 -8.58 -9.60
C THR A 205 0.33 -8.89 -8.95
N ASP A 206 0.05 -10.14 -8.64
CA ASP A 206 -1.24 -10.57 -8.13
C ASP A 206 -1.16 -11.01 -6.67
N CYS A 207 -0.09 -11.70 -6.27
CA CYS A 207 0.08 -12.22 -4.92
C CYS A 207 1.53 -12.10 -4.44
N GLY A 208 1.73 -11.58 -3.23
CA GLY A 208 3.03 -11.55 -2.56
C GLY A 208 3.31 -12.87 -1.82
N VAL A 209 4.56 -13.36 -1.82
CA VAL A 209 4.94 -14.61 -1.15
C VAL A 209 6.12 -14.36 -0.21
N PHE A 210 5.88 -14.44 1.10
CA PHE A 210 6.85 -14.07 2.15
C PHE A 210 6.98 -15.16 3.23
N PRO A 211 7.59 -16.30 2.93
CA PRO A 211 7.71 -17.43 3.87
C PRO A 211 8.92 -17.26 4.81
N ALA A 212 9.11 -16.07 5.36
CA ALA A 212 10.25 -15.80 6.21
C ALA A 212 10.21 -16.63 7.51
N ARG A 213 11.36 -17.18 7.90
CA ARG A 213 11.56 -17.89 9.17
C ARG A 213 11.65 -16.98 10.38
N ALA A 214 12.03 -15.72 10.16
CA ALA A 214 12.03 -14.66 11.17
C ALA A 214 12.16 -13.28 10.51
N GLU A 215 11.41 -12.31 11.01
CA GLU A 215 11.46 -10.91 10.62
C GLU A 215 11.31 -10.00 11.84
N GLY A 216 11.97 -8.84 11.80
CA GLY A 216 11.70 -7.77 12.77
C GLY A 216 10.42 -7.02 12.44
N TRP A 217 10.05 -6.91 11.14
CA TRP A 217 8.81 -6.30 10.67
C TRP A 217 8.37 -6.85 9.31
N ASN A 218 9.23 -6.91 8.32
CA ASN A 218 8.98 -7.23 6.91
C ASN A 218 8.17 -6.14 6.18
N LEU A 219 8.81 -5.00 5.97
CA LEU A 219 8.19 -3.85 5.29
C LEU A 219 7.70 -4.21 3.89
N GLU A 220 8.40 -5.07 3.18
CA GLU A 220 8.05 -5.51 1.83
C GLU A 220 6.69 -6.24 1.78
N LEU A 221 6.39 -7.06 2.79
CA LEU A 221 5.09 -7.69 2.96
C LEU A 221 4.01 -6.65 3.22
N LEU A 222 4.25 -5.72 4.14
CA LEU A 222 3.30 -4.67 4.48
C LEU A 222 3.03 -3.74 3.28
N GLU A 223 4.06 -3.39 2.50
CA GLU A 223 3.92 -2.62 1.26
C GLU A 223 3.08 -3.36 0.22
N MET A 224 3.22 -4.68 0.11
CA MET A 224 2.42 -5.50 -0.79
C MET A 224 0.94 -5.51 -0.39
N MET A 225 0.65 -5.67 0.91
CA MET A 225 -0.70 -5.55 1.46
C MET A 225 -1.27 -4.14 1.24
N ALA A 226 -0.46 -3.09 1.45
CA ALA A 226 -0.86 -1.70 1.18
C ALA A 226 -1.15 -1.43 -0.31
N CYS A 227 -0.56 -2.20 -1.22
CA CYS A 227 -0.93 -2.20 -2.64
C CYS A 227 -2.25 -2.93 -2.91
N GLY A 228 -2.93 -3.44 -1.89
CA GLY A 228 -4.17 -4.20 -2.00
C GLY A 228 -3.99 -5.54 -2.72
N LYS A 229 -2.85 -6.19 -2.53
CA LYS A 229 -2.54 -7.49 -3.12
C LYS A 229 -2.69 -8.58 -2.08
N ASP A 230 -3.15 -9.73 -2.53
CA ASP A 230 -3.14 -10.94 -1.72
C ASP A 230 -1.71 -11.31 -1.32
N VAL A 231 -1.54 -11.88 -0.15
CA VAL A 231 -0.24 -12.29 0.33
C VAL A 231 -0.29 -13.69 0.96
N ILE A 232 0.80 -14.42 0.79
CA ILE A 232 1.08 -15.67 1.48
C ILE A 232 2.26 -15.41 2.40
N ALA A 233 2.03 -15.48 3.69
CA ALA A 233 3.04 -15.20 4.70
C ALA A 233 3.12 -16.30 5.76
N THR A 234 4.28 -16.47 6.38
CA THR A 234 4.40 -17.36 7.54
C THR A 234 3.68 -16.76 8.75
N ASN A 235 2.84 -17.55 9.39
CA ASN A 235 2.19 -17.17 10.66
C ASN A 235 3.21 -17.29 11.82
N TYR A 236 4.24 -16.45 11.79
CA TYR A 236 5.31 -16.44 12.78
C TYR A 236 6.08 -15.11 12.81
N SER A 237 6.65 -14.78 13.97
CA SER A 237 7.48 -13.58 14.19
C SER A 237 6.65 -12.30 13.96
N ALA A 238 7.25 -11.21 13.47
CA ALA A 238 6.56 -9.93 13.29
C ALA A 238 5.39 -9.97 12.30
N HIS A 239 5.27 -10.98 11.46
CA HIS A 239 4.11 -11.13 10.57
C HIS A 239 2.81 -11.24 11.36
N THR A 240 2.83 -11.88 12.54
CA THR A 240 1.64 -12.08 13.39
C THR A 240 1.08 -10.77 13.98
N GLU A 241 1.79 -9.66 13.85
CA GLU A 241 1.32 -8.35 14.30
C GLU A 241 0.32 -7.71 13.31
N PHE A 242 0.33 -8.14 12.04
CA PHE A 242 -0.49 -7.53 10.98
C PHE A 242 -1.02 -8.51 9.92
N CYS A 243 -0.65 -9.79 10.01
CA CYS A 243 -1.19 -10.87 9.18
C CYS A 243 -1.90 -11.89 10.05
N ASP A 244 -3.08 -12.34 9.60
CA ASP A 244 -3.86 -13.39 10.21
C ASP A 244 -4.66 -14.17 9.13
N GLU A 245 -5.49 -15.13 9.55
CA GLU A 245 -6.28 -15.99 8.66
C GLU A 245 -7.37 -15.24 7.85
N THR A 246 -7.57 -13.94 8.10
CA THR A 246 -8.60 -13.14 7.44
C THR A 246 -8.04 -12.24 6.36
N ASN A 247 -6.73 -11.94 6.39
CA ASN A 247 -6.08 -10.98 5.52
C ASN A 247 -4.83 -11.51 4.78
N SER A 248 -4.47 -12.78 4.98
CA SER A 248 -3.28 -13.40 4.37
C SER A 248 -3.43 -14.90 4.10
#